data_1f9bfc6edc3580d28bf65a4d29fcb56e
#
_entry.id   1f9bfc6edc3580d28bf65a4d29fcb56e
#
_cell.length_a   1.000
_cell.length_b   1.000
_cell.length_c   1.000
_cell.angle_alpha   90.00
_cell.angle_beta   90.00
_cell.angle_gamma   90.00
#
_symmetry.space_group_name_H-M   'P 1'
#
loop_
_entity.id
_entity.type
_entity.pdbx_description
1 polymer ?
#
loop_
_entity_poly.entity_id
_entity_poly.type
_entity_poly.pdbx_seq_one_letter_code
_entity_poly.pdbx_strand_id
1 'polypeptide(L)'
;MDEGARKKIGVYIFWAVVIGLFVLAALIVRPYIIPLISAFILAYLTKPIYNRIVKIMPPWCAAFLCILIVILIILVPIGLVTTSLLQQASTTLQDINIHQTLSEISQHPFLKQWNIDIALLRERSISLLISWVTQAISSIPAFLIGMLIIVFSMFYMLTKWDSLASTLTKYIPFKNKERTAKEIDKTTRKIVYGTILTAIIEWIVAALGFYISGVETYILLATIIFLFAFIPGLGPAIVWAPIALIYLSKQNYLVALGVFITGMIISFGIELVLRTKLIGESSSIHPLVMLLGILGGISLFGIFGFIIGPLILAYALKLVEESIKDK
;
A
#
# COMPACT_ATOMS: atom_id res chain seq x y z
N MET A 1 34.83 42.88 -26.37
CA MET A 1 34.08 42.16 -25.33
C MET A 1 35.03 41.94 -24.16
N ASP A 2 34.73 42.58 -23.05
CA ASP A 2 35.59 42.64 -21.86
C ASP A 2 35.85 41.21 -21.33
N GLU A 3 37.06 40.91 -20.93
CA GLU A 3 37.49 39.57 -20.43
C GLU A 3 36.65 39.17 -19.19
N GLY A 4 36.23 40.16 -18.39
CA GLY A 4 35.28 39.98 -17.31
C GLY A 4 33.88 39.54 -17.71
N ALA A 5 33.39 40.01 -18.87
CA ALA A 5 32.08 39.61 -19.40
C ALA A 5 32.10 38.16 -19.93
N ARG A 6 33.18 37.73 -20.59
CA ARG A 6 33.36 36.35 -21.05
C ARG A 6 33.41 35.36 -19.89
N LYS A 7 34.09 35.72 -18.78
CA LYS A 7 34.18 34.86 -17.58
C LYS A 7 32.83 34.71 -16.87
N LYS A 8 32.04 35.78 -16.78
CA LYS A 8 30.67 35.72 -16.25
C LYS A 8 29.73 34.87 -17.13
N ILE A 9 29.77 35.05 -18.45
CA ILE A 9 28.97 34.23 -19.39
C ILE A 9 29.35 32.76 -19.25
N GLY A 10 30.63 32.40 -19.13
CA GLY A 10 31.07 31.02 -18.92
C GLY A 10 30.50 30.40 -17.63
N VAL A 11 30.45 31.18 -16.54
CA VAL A 11 29.84 30.72 -15.27
C VAL A 11 28.33 30.50 -15.42
N TYR A 12 27.61 31.38 -16.10
CA TYR A 12 26.18 31.22 -16.33
C TYR A 12 25.86 29.98 -17.22
N ILE A 13 26.64 29.77 -18.28
CA ILE A 13 26.52 28.57 -19.14
C ILE A 13 26.79 27.31 -18.33
N PHE A 14 27.84 27.30 -17.50
CA PHE A 14 28.17 26.16 -16.62
C PHE A 14 26.98 25.84 -15.69
N TRP A 15 26.43 26.83 -14.97
CA TRP A 15 25.29 26.61 -14.10
C TRP A 15 24.02 26.18 -14.86
N ALA A 16 23.77 26.74 -16.06
CA ALA A 16 22.66 26.31 -16.89
C ALA A 16 22.78 24.82 -17.31
N VAL A 17 23.99 24.39 -17.70
CA VAL A 17 24.25 22.98 -18.01
C VAL A 17 24.10 22.09 -16.78
N VAL A 18 24.63 22.49 -15.63
CA VAL A 18 24.49 21.74 -14.38
C VAL A 18 23.03 21.60 -13.98
N ILE A 19 22.26 22.69 -13.99
CA ILE A 19 20.82 22.66 -13.70
C ILE A 19 20.08 21.78 -14.71
N GLY A 20 20.39 21.90 -16.01
CA GLY A 20 19.81 21.06 -17.05
C GLY A 20 20.06 19.57 -16.81
N LEU A 21 21.29 19.19 -16.47
CA LEU A 21 21.64 17.80 -16.13
C LEU A 21 20.91 17.31 -14.88
N PHE A 22 20.78 18.13 -13.83
CA PHE A 22 20.03 17.77 -12.64
C PHE A 22 18.53 17.59 -12.92
N VAL A 23 17.95 18.45 -13.75
CA VAL A 23 16.55 18.32 -14.19
C VAL A 23 16.35 17.04 -14.98
N LEU A 24 17.23 16.74 -15.93
CA LEU A 24 17.18 15.48 -16.70
C LEU A 24 17.35 14.27 -15.79
N ALA A 25 18.28 14.28 -14.87
CA ALA A 25 18.47 13.21 -13.88
C ALA A 25 17.21 13.01 -13.03
N ALA A 26 16.58 14.08 -12.55
CA ALA A 26 15.34 14.03 -11.80
C ALA A 26 14.19 13.43 -12.63
N LEU A 27 14.07 13.80 -13.90
CA LEU A 27 13.06 13.24 -14.82
C LEU A 27 13.28 11.75 -15.09
N ILE A 28 14.55 11.31 -15.22
CA ILE A 28 14.90 9.88 -15.39
C ILE A 28 14.55 9.08 -14.13
N VAL A 29 14.81 9.61 -12.95
CA VAL A 29 14.59 8.91 -11.67
C VAL A 29 13.12 8.93 -11.26
N ARG A 30 12.37 9.95 -11.66
CA ARG A 30 10.97 10.18 -11.27
C ARG A 30 10.07 8.92 -11.34
N PRO A 31 10.02 8.14 -12.43
CA PRO A 31 9.16 6.95 -12.51
C PRO A 31 9.60 5.83 -11.56
N TYR A 32 10.85 5.86 -11.10
CA TYR A 32 11.45 4.83 -10.24
C TYR A 32 11.44 5.19 -8.75
N ILE A 33 10.98 6.38 -8.39
CA ILE A 33 10.90 6.82 -6.98
C ILE A 33 10.02 5.86 -6.18
N ILE A 34 8.85 5.49 -6.70
CA ILE A 34 7.93 4.57 -6.02
C ILE A 34 8.56 3.18 -5.82
N PRO A 35 9.12 2.50 -6.84
CA PRO A 35 9.86 1.26 -6.66
C PRO A 35 11.02 1.36 -5.65
N LEU A 36 11.80 2.44 -5.68
CA LEU A 36 12.92 2.64 -4.75
C LEU A 36 12.46 2.78 -3.29
N ILE A 37 11.41 3.54 -3.06
CA ILE A 37 10.83 3.71 -1.74
C ILE A 37 10.19 2.38 -1.26
N SER A 38 9.51 1.67 -2.14
CA SER A 38 8.97 0.34 -1.86
C SER A 38 10.08 -0.63 -1.44
N ALA A 39 11.19 -0.63 -2.18
CA ALA A 39 12.36 -1.45 -1.85
C ALA A 39 12.94 -1.10 -0.47
N PHE A 40 13.00 0.19 -0.12
CA PHE A 40 13.46 0.65 1.19
C PHE A 40 12.57 0.12 2.32
N ILE A 41 11.24 0.24 2.17
CA ILE A 41 10.28 -0.25 3.18
C ILE A 41 10.39 -1.76 3.33
N LEU A 42 10.43 -2.50 2.21
CA LEU A 42 10.53 -3.96 2.21
C LEU A 42 11.87 -4.43 2.80
N ALA A 43 12.99 -3.77 2.46
CA ALA A 43 14.29 -4.02 3.06
C ALA A 43 14.30 -3.74 4.56
N TYR A 44 13.73 -2.61 4.97
CA TYR A 44 13.58 -2.25 6.38
C TYR A 44 12.78 -3.30 7.16
N LEU A 45 11.67 -3.75 6.58
CA LEU A 45 10.81 -4.77 7.15
C LEU A 45 11.50 -6.11 7.34
N THR A 46 12.23 -6.54 6.32
CA THR A 46 12.90 -7.85 6.31
C THR A 46 14.27 -7.84 6.99
N LYS A 47 14.80 -6.65 7.35
CA LYS A 47 16.09 -6.52 8.02
C LYS A 47 16.27 -7.40 9.27
N PRO A 48 15.31 -7.53 10.21
CA PRO A 48 15.49 -8.41 11.37
C PRO A 48 15.57 -9.89 10.96
N ILE A 49 14.87 -10.29 9.90
CA ILE A 49 14.95 -11.65 9.34
C ILE A 49 16.32 -11.84 8.69
N TYR A 50 16.77 -10.89 7.88
CA TYR A 50 18.08 -10.89 7.26
C TYR A 50 19.21 -10.98 8.29
N ASN A 51 19.16 -10.20 9.38
CA ASN A 51 20.15 -10.20 10.45
C ASN A 51 20.23 -11.54 11.22
N ARG A 52 19.18 -12.36 11.20
CA ARG A 52 19.20 -13.73 11.75
C ARG A 52 19.82 -14.70 10.75
N ILE A 53 19.44 -14.60 9.49
CA ILE A 53 19.87 -15.53 8.43
C ILE A 53 21.36 -15.32 8.10
N VAL A 54 21.84 -14.08 8.07
CA VAL A 54 23.25 -13.76 7.76
C VAL A 54 24.25 -14.35 8.76
N LYS A 55 23.78 -14.77 9.95
CA LYS A 55 24.61 -15.50 10.92
C LYS A 55 24.89 -16.95 10.53
N ILE A 56 24.09 -17.51 9.62
CA ILE A 56 24.14 -18.91 9.22
C ILE A 56 24.56 -19.05 7.76
N MET A 57 24.29 -18.03 6.94
CA MET A 57 24.52 -18.02 5.49
C MET A 57 25.29 -16.78 5.04
N PRO A 58 25.98 -16.81 3.88
CA PRO A 58 26.65 -15.66 3.32
C PRO A 58 25.63 -14.53 3.02
N PRO A 59 26.07 -13.23 3.10
CA PRO A 59 25.17 -12.07 3.00
C PRO A 59 24.30 -12.04 1.74
N TRP A 60 24.84 -12.47 0.61
CA TRP A 60 24.12 -12.50 -0.65
C TRP A 60 22.98 -13.54 -0.67
N CYS A 61 23.20 -14.74 -0.08
CA CYS A 61 22.17 -15.76 0.06
C CYS A 61 21.05 -15.31 1.01
N ALA A 62 21.42 -14.68 2.14
CA ALA A 62 20.46 -14.15 3.10
C ALA A 62 19.57 -13.06 2.48
N ALA A 63 20.17 -12.18 1.67
CA ALA A 63 19.41 -11.16 0.94
C ALA A 63 18.45 -11.78 -0.09
N PHE A 64 18.94 -12.75 -0.89
CA PHE A 64 18.12 -13.45 -1.87
C PHE A 64 16.93 -14.16 -1.22
N LEU A 65 17.16 -14.84 -0.10
CA LEU A 65 16.09 -15.53 0.64
C LEU A 65 15.04 -14.54 1.19
N CYS A 66 15.48 -13.40 1.72
CA CYS A 66 14.55 -12.35 2.16
C CYS A 66 13.70 -11.79 1.00
N ILE A 67 14.32 -11.58 -0.17
CA ILE A 67 13.61 -11.13 -1.37
C ILE A 67 12.60 -12.18 -1.83
N LEU A 68 13.00 -13.47 -1.85
CA LEU A 68 12.09 -14.56 -2.21
C LEU A 68 10.89 -14.64 -1.27
N ILE A 69 11.10 -14.50 0.04
CA ILE A 69 10.02 -14.45 1.03
C ILE A 69 9.05 -13.29 0.73
N VAL A 70 9.57 -12.10 0.44
CA VAL A 70 8.74 -10.94 0.11
C VAL A 70 7.94 -11.17 -1.17
N ILE A 71 8.58 -11.69 -2.21
CA ILE A 71 7.91 -12.02 -3.47
C ILE A 71 6.78 -13.03 -3.23
N LEU A 72 7.02 -14.08 -2.45
CA LEU A 72 5.99 -15.07 -2.12
C LEU A 72 4.85 -14.47 -1.30
N ILE A 73 5.13 -13.64 -0.30
CA ILE A 73 4.11 -12.97 0.52
C ILE A 73 3.21 -12.05 -0.34
N ILE A 74 3.75 -11.47 -1.42
CA ILE A 74 2.98 -10.60 -2.33
C ILE A 74 2.26 -11.43 -3.40
N LEU A 75 2.95 -12.37 -4.05
CA LEU A 75 2.39 -13.10 -5.19
C LEU A 75 1.36 -14.15 -4.78
N VAL A 76 1.54 -14.82 -3.62
CA VAL A 76 0.60 -15.85 -3.17
C VAL A 76 -0.81 -15.31 -2.93
N PRO A 77 -1.02 -14.23 -2.17
CA PRO A 77 -2.34 -13.62 -2.01
C PRO A 77 -2.95 -13.16 -3.34
N ILE A 78 -2.17 -12.50 -4.18
CA ILE A 78 -2.64 -12.04 -5.51
C ILE A 78 -3.06 -13.25 -6.37
N GLY A 79 -2.26 -14.32 -6.38
CA GLY A 79 -2.59 -15.56 -7.09
C GLY A 79 -3.88 -16.20 -6.59
N LEU A 80 -4.05 -16.31 -5.28
CA LEU A 80 -5.27 -16.84 -4.66
C LEU A 80 -6.51 -16.02 -5.01
N VAL A 81 -6.41 -14.70 -4.94
CA VAL A 81 -7.53 -13.81 -5.33
C VAL A 81 -7.85 -13.97 -6.81
N THR A 82 -6.83 -13.95 -7.66
CA THR A 82 -7.01 -14.05 -9.12
C THR A 82 -7.63 -15.39 -9.52
N THR A 83 -7.12 -16.52 -9.01
CA THR A 83 -7.66 -17.85 -9.33
C THR A 83 -9.08 -18.02 -8.83
N SER A 84 -9.39 -17.56 -7.62
CA SER A 84 -10.75 -17.61 -7.06
C SER A 84 -11.73 -16.73 -7.84
N LEU A 85 -11.32 -15.53 -8.26
CA LEU A 85 -12.15 -14.66 -9.09
C LEU A 85 -12.40 -15.26 -10.48
N LEU A 86 -11.38 -15.87 -11.10
CA LEU A 86 -11.53 -16.55 -12.40
C LEU A 86 -12.45 -17.77 -12.30
N GLN A 87 -12.35 -18.58 -11.24
CA GLN A 87 -13.24 -19.71 -11.01
C GLN A 87 -14.69 -19.24 -10.80
N GLN A 88 -14.92 -18.24 -9.95
CA GLN A 88 -16.25 -17.69 -9.74
C GLN A 88 -16.82 -17.03 -10.99
N ALA A 89 -15.99 -16.31 -11.77
CA ALA A 89 -16.44 -15.76 -13.04
C ALA A 89 -16.84 -16.85 -14.04
N SER A 90 -16.08 -17.95 -14.13
CA SER A 90 -16.38 -19.06 -15.05
C SER A 90 -17.66 -19.81 -14.66
N THR A 91 -17.86 -20.10 -13.37
CA THR A 91 -19.09 -20.76 -12.89
C THR A 91 -20.29 -19.83 -13.04
N THR A 92 -20.16 -18.57 -12.67
CA THR A 92 -21.24 -17.57 -12.82
C THR A 92 -21.63 -17.37 -14.28
N LEU A 93 -20.68 -17.34 -15.21
CA LEU A 93 -20.97 -17.21 -16.64
C LEU A 93 -21.60 -18.48 -17.25
N GLN A 94 -21.37 -19.66 -16.65
CA GLN A 94 -21.99 -20.93 -17.08
C GLN A 94 -23.41 -21.11 -16.50
N ASP A 95 -23.63 -20.71 -15.24
CA ASP A 95 -24.89 -20.93 -14.54
C ASP A 95 -25.91 -19.80 -14.74
N ILE A 96 -25.48 -18.60 -15.08
CA ILE A 96 -26.41 -17.47 -15.30
C ILE A 96 -26.84 -17.47 -16.76
N ASN A 97 -28.10 -17.83 -16.96
CA ASN A 97 -28.87 -17.33 -18.09
C ASN A 97 -29.02 -15.82 -17.88
N ILE A 98 -27.95 -15.08 -18.24
CA ILE A 98 -27.80 -13.61 -17.99
C ILE A 98 -29.08 -12.88 -18.43
N HIS A 99 -29.71 -13.38 -19.48
CA HIS A 99 -30.98 -12.85 -19.96
C HIS A 99 -32.13 -13.04 -18.96
N GLN A 100 -32.19 -14.17 -18.26
CA GLN A 100 -33.27 -14.47 -17.33
C GLN A 100 -33.13 -13.68 -16.04
N THR A 101 -31.93 -13.66 -15.47
CA THR A 101 -31.63 -12.90 -14.23
C THR A 101 -31.80 -11.39 -14.46
N LEU A 102 -31.34 -10.85 -15.61
CA LEU A 102 -31.54 -9.43 -15.94
C LEU A 102 -32.99 -9.07 -16.17
N SER A 103 -33.80 -9.99 -16.75
CA SER A 103 -35.24 -9.77 -16.92
C SER A 103 -35.97 -9.76 -15.57
N GLU A 104 -35.59 -10.62 -14.62
CA GLU A 104 -36.14 -10.63 -13.26
C GLU A 104 -35.77 -9.38 -12.48
N ILE A 105 -34.48 -8.97 -12.54
CA ILE A 105 -34.00 -7.73 -11.90
C ILE A 105 -34.70 -6.51 -12.53
N SER A 106 -34.88 -6.47 -13.85
CA SER A 106 -35.54 -5.35 -14.54
C SER A 106 -37.01 -5.17 -14.16
N GLN A 107 -37.65 -6.25 -13.73
CA GLN A 107 -39.05 -6.23 -13.31
C GLN A 107 -39.24 -5.85 -11.84
N HIS A 108 -38.15 -5.73 -11.06
CA HIS A 108 -38.21 -5.39 -9.65
C HIS A 108 -38.82 -3.98 -9.46
N PRO A 109 -39.87 -3.81 -8.63
CA PRO A 109 -40.59 -2.54 -8.48
C PRO A 109 -39.71 -1.35 -8.12
N PHE A 110 -38.65 -1.59 -7.30
CA PHE A 110 -37.69 -0.58 -6.88
C PHE A 110 -36.92 0.01 -8.05
N LEU A 111 -36.46 -0.79 -9.01
CA LEU A 111 -35.67 -0.34 -10.16
C LEU A 111 -36.53 0.40 -11.20
N LYS A 112 -37.79 0.01 -11.35
CA LYS A 112 -38.78 0.74 -12.18
C LYS A 112 -39.04 2.15 -11.64
N GLN A 113 -39.08 2.30 -10.32
CA GLN A 113 -39.34 3.58 -9.67
C GLN A 113 -38.18 4.60 -9.89
N TRP A 114 -36.94 4.12 -10.05
CA TRP A 114 -35.77 4.96 -10.25
C TRP A 114 -35.35 5.11 -11.72
N ASN A 115 -36.15 4.58 -12.66
CA ASN A 115 -35.89 4.65 -14.11
C ASN A 115 -34.45 4.20 -14.50
N ILE A 116 -33.93 3.17 -13.82
CA ILE A 116 -32.58 2.67 -14.02
C ILE A 116 -32.55 1.81 -15.29
N ASP A 117 -31.83 2.28 -16.31
CA ASP A 117 -31.63 1.54 -17.56
C ASP A 117 -30.55 0.44 -17.34
N ILE A 118 -31.03 -0.80 -17.20
CA ILE A 118 -30.21 -1.97 -16.97
C ILE A 118 -29.32 -2.29 -18.19
N ALA A 119 -29.83 -2.00 -19.42
CA ALA A 119 -29.02 -2.20 -20.63
C ALA A 119 -27.80 -1.27 -20.64
N LEU A 120 -27.98 -0.01 -20.26
CA LEU A 120 -26.90 0.95 -20.14
C LEU A 120 -25.91 0.56 -19.03
N LEU A 121 -26.41 0.07 -17.89
CA LEU A 121 -25.54 -0.41 -16.80
C LEU A 121 -24.71 -1.61 -17.23
N ARG A 122 -25.29 -2.55 -17.99
CA ARG A 122 -24.58 -3.70 -18.55
C ARG A 122 -23.48 -3.26 -19.51
N GLU A 123 -23.81 -2.40 -20.47
CA GLU A 123 -22.83 -1.91 -21.46
C GLU A 123 -21.66 -1.19 -20.77
N ARG A 124 -21.96 -0.31 -19.81
CA ARG A 124 -20.95 0.35 -19.00
C ARG A 124 -20.11 -0.63 -18.18
N SER A 125 -20.72 -1.62 -17.55
CA SER A 125 -19.99 -2.62 -16.76
C SER A 125 -19.05 -3.44 -17.62
N ILE A 126 -19.48 -3.88 -18.81
CA ILE A 126 -18.62 -4.61 -19.76
C ILE A 126 -17.50 -3.71 -20.27
N SER A 127 -17.78 -2.46 -20.64
CA SER A 127 -16.75 -1.52 -21.09
C SER A 127 -15.72 -1.21 -20.01
N LEU A 128 -16.14 -1.06 -18.75
CA LEU A 128 -15.25 -0.90 -17.61
C LEU A 128 -14.37 -2.14 -17.40
N LEU A 129 -14.92 -3.35 -17.46
CA LEU A 129 -14.15 -4.59 -17.34
C LEU A 129 -13.10 -4.71 -18.44
N ILE A 130 -13.49 -4.46 -19.70
CA ILE A 130 -12.57 -4.48 -20.84
C ILE A 130 -11.46 -3.42 -20.65
N SER A 131 -11.81 -2.21 -20.23
CA SER A 131 -10.84 -1.15 -20.00
C SER A 131 -9.85 -1.52 -18.87
N TRP A 132 -10.32 -2.12 -17.79
CA TRP A 132 -9.48 -2.58 -16.68
C TRP A 132 -8.52 -3.70 -17.12
N VAL A 133 -9.02 -4.69 -17.87
CA VAL A 133 -8.19 -5.78 -18.40
C VAL A 133 -7.13 -5.22 -19.34
N THR A 134 -7.51 -4.35 -20.26
CA THR A 134 -6.57 -3.71 -21.22
C THR A 134 -5.52 -2.88 -20.48
N GLN A 135 -5.93 -2.11 -19.48
CA GLN A 135 -5.02 -1.32 -18.65
C GLN A 135 -4.08 -2.21 -17.81
N ALA A 136 -4.59 -3.31 -17.25
CA ALA A 136 -3.76 -4.27 -16.53
C ALA A 136 -2.69 -4.88 -17.43
N ILE A 137 -3.06 -5.33 -18.64
CA ILE A 137 -2.12 -5.89 -19.62
C ILE A 137 -1.07 -4.84 -20.06
N SER A 138 -1.50 -3.63 -20.34
CA SER A 138 -0.59 -2.55 -20.76
C SER A 138 0.37 -2.11 -19.66
N SER A 139 0.02 -2.34 -18.40
CA SER A 139 0.88 -2.01 -17.24
C SER A 139 1.92 -3.09 -16.91
N ILE A 140 1.82 -4.31 -17.50
CA ILE A 140 2.75 -5.42 -17.22
C ILE A 140 4.22 -5.04 -17.41
N PRO A 141 4.64 -4.38 -18.53
CA PRO A 141 6.05 -4.01 -18.73
C PRO A 141 6.56 -3.06 -17.64
N ALA A 142 5.77 -2.04 -17.29
CA ALA A 142 6.12 -1.09 -16.23
C ALA A 142 6.20 -1.77 -14.85
N PHE A 143 5.28 -2.71 -14.57
CA PHE A 143 5.30 -3.53 -13.36
C PHE A 143 6.57 -4.39 -13.27
N LEU A 144 6.96 -5.07 -14.35
CA LEU A 144 8.16 -5.90 -14.39
C LEU A 144 9.44 -5.07 -14.17
N ILE A 145 9.55 -3.89 -14.80
CA ILE A 145 10.67 -2.97 -14.58
C ILE A 145 10.68 -2.50 -13.11
N GLY A 146 9.52 -2.10 -12.57
CA GLY A 146 9.38 -1.70 -11.18
C GLY A 146 9.80 -2.81 -10.22
N MET A 147 9.37 -4.05 -10.45
CA MET A 147 9.73 -5.21 -9.66
C MET A 147 11.24 -5.51 -9.72
N LEU A 148 11.84 -5.41 -10.90
CA LEU A 148 13.28 -5.54 -11.07
C LEU A 148 14.04 -4.50 -10.25
N ILE A 149 13.61 -3.24 -10.27
CA ILE A 149 14.21 -2.17 -9.46
C ILE A 149 14.04 -2.46 -7.97
N ILE A 150 12.86 -2.92 -7.53
CA ILE A 150 12.61 -3.30 -6.13
C ILE A 150 13.58 -4.39 -5.71
N VAL A 151 13.73 -5.45 -6.48
CA VAL A 151 14.61 -6.59 -6.19
C VAL A 151 16.08 -6.14 -6.07
N PHE A 152 16.60 -5.42 -7.06
CA PHE A 152 17.98 -4.94 -7.03
C PHE A 152 18.24 -3.95 -5.90
N SER A 153 17.33 -2.98 -5.72
CA SER A 153 17.48 -1.99 -4.65
C SER A 153 17.39 -2.62 -3.27
N MET A 154 16.44 -3.55 -3.06
CA MET A 154 16.29 -4.28 -1.81
C MET A 154 17.53 -5.13 -1.51
N PHE A 155 18.07 -5.83 -2.53
CA PHE A 155 19.31 -6.60 -2.39
C PHE A 155 20.47 -5.72 -1.95
N TYR A 156 20.67 -4.58 -2.62
CA TYR A 156 21.72 -3.63 -2.27
C TYR A 156 21.53 -3.03 -0.88
N MET A 157 20.30 -2.64 -0.54
CA MET A 157 19.98 -2.08 0.76
C MET A 157 20.20 -3.09 1.90
N LEU A 158 19.81 -4.36 1.74
CA LEU A 158 20.02 -5.39 2.76
C LEU A 158 21.52 -5.67 2.96
N THR A 159 22.29 -5.81 1.88
CA THR A 159 23.71 -6.17 1.95
C THR A 159 24.62 -5.02 2.41
N LYS A 160 24.21 -3.76 2.15
CA LYS A 160 25.00 -2.55 2.48
C LYS A 160 24.28 -1.63 3.46
N TRP A 161 23.38 -2.16 4.27
CA TRP A 161 22.53 -1.37 5.17
C TRP A 161 23.31 -0.43 6.07
N ASP A 162 24.33 -0.93 6.75
CA ASP A 162 25.06 -0.13 7.75
C ASP A 162 25.84 1.03 7.10
N SER A 163 26.37 0.81 5.91
CA SER A 163 27.00 1.86 5.10
C SER A 163 26.00 2.92 4.65
N LEU A 164 24.80 2.49 4.19
CA LEU A 164 23.73 3.40 3.80
C LEU A 164 23.22 4.21 4.99
N ALA A 165 22.95 3.56 6.11
CA ALA A 165 22.46 4.20 7.33
C ALA A 165 23.45 5.24 7.85
N SER A 166 24.74 4.91 7.89
CA SER A 166 25.79 5.84 8.34
C SER A 166 25.93 7.03 7.38
N THR A 167 25.82 6.80 6.07
CA THR A 167 25.86 7.86 5.08
C THR A 167 24.66 8.78 5.21
N LEU A 168 23.44 8.24 5.29
CA LEU A 168 22.21 9.03 5.46
C LEU A 168 22.26 9.86 6.75
N THR A 169 22.76 9.30 7.85
CA THR A 169 22.91 10.02 9.13
C THR A 169 23.81 11.25 9.01
N LYS A 170 24.87 11.19 8.17
CA LYS A 170 25.76 12.35 7.93
C LYS A 170 25.04 13.53 7.29
N TYR A 171 24.05 13.26 6.43
CA TYR A 171 23.30 14.31 5.72
C TYR A 171 22.08 14.83 6.49
N ILE A 172 21.80 14.30 7.69
CA ILE A 172 20.73 14.83 8.54
C ILE A 172 21.08 16.26 8.96
N PRO A 173 20.23 17.27 8.66
CA PRO A 173 20.52 18.69 8.89
C PRO A 173 20.25 19.14 10.34
N PHE A 174 20.48 18.28 11.34
CA PHE A 174 20.24 18.56 12.76
C PHE A 174 21.54 18.56 13.57
N LYS A 175 21.58 19.35 14.64
CA LYS A 175 22.74 19.39 15.57
C LYS A 175 22.99 18.01 16.21
N ASN A 176 21.91 17.29 16.57
CA ASN A 176 21.98 15.99 17.26
C ASN A 176 21.59 14.84 16.31
N LYS A 177 22.42 14.63 15.26
CA LYS A 177 22.17 13.67 14.17
C LYS A 177 21.85 12.25 14.65
N GLU A 178 22.58 11.74 15.65
CA GLU A 178 22.37 10.38 16.16
C GLU A 178 21.04 10.22 16.91
N ARG A 179 20.67 11.23 17.71
CA ARG A 179 19.37 11.22 18.42
C ARG A 179 18.23 11.25 17.43
N THR A 180 18.31 12.15 16.44
CA THR A 180 17.29 12.27 15.40
C THR A 180 17.20 11.00 14.57
N ALA A 181 18.32 10.39 14.17
CA ALA A 181 18.32 9.11 13.46
C ALA A 181 17.63 7.99 14.26
N LYS A 182 17.89 7.88 15.58
CA LYS A 182 17.22 6.91 16.46
C LYS A 182 15.71 7.15 16.58
N GLU A 183 15.28 8.42 16.66
CA GLU A 183 13.86 8.77 16.73
C GLU A 183 13.15 8.46 15.39
N ILE A 184 13.82 8.73 14.27
CA ILE A 184 13.36 8.34 12.92
C ILE A 184 13.19 6.82 12.85
N ASP A 185 14.20 6.04 13.23
CA ASP A 185 14.13 4.57 13.25
C ASP A 185 12.98 4.06 14.13
N LYS A 186 12.84 4.61 15.34
CA LYS A 186 11.77 4.24 16.27
C LYS A 186 10.38 4.51 15.70
N THR A 187 10.18 5.68 15.09
CA THR A 187 8.89 6.06 14.48
C THR A 187 8.60 5.20 13.25
N THR A 188 9.57 5.02 12.37
CA THR A 188 9.44 4.15 11.19
C THR A 188 9.10 2.73 11.60
N ARG A 189 9.81 2.17 12.58
CA ARG A 189 9.55 0.83 13.10
C ARG A 189 8.12 0.67 13.57
N LYS A 190 7.60 1.60 14.37
CA LYS A 190 6.24 1.55 14.89
C LYS A 190 5.19 1.59 13.79
N ILE A 191 5.34 2.50 12.85
CA ILE A 191 4.40 2.63 11.72
C ILE A 191 4.44 1.36 10.88
N VAL A 192 5.61 0.92 10.44
CA VAL A 192 5.75 -0.22 9.53
C VAL A 192 5.29 -1.52 10.18
N TYR A 193 5.85 -1.87 11.35
CA TYR A 193 5.49 -3.14 12.02
C TYR A 193 4.09 -3.08 12.62
N GLY A 194 3.65 -1.93 13.14
CA GLY A 194 2.29 -1.76 13.65
C GLY A 194 1.25 -2.02 12.58
N THR A 195 1.43 -1.45 11.40
CA THR A 195 0.50 -1.64 10.28
C THR A 195 0.46 -3.10 9.80
N ILE A 196 1.62 -3.75 9.66
CA ILE A 196 1.64 -5.15 9.21
C ILE A 196 1.05 -6.08 10.26
N LEU A 197 1.35 -5.85 11.54
CA LEU A 197 0.79 -6.65 12.61
C LEU A 197 -0.73 -6.52 12.67
N THR A 198 -1.26 -5.29 12.52
CA THR A 198 -2.72 -5.09 12.46
C THR A 198 -3.32 -5.77 11.24
N ALA A 199 -2.73 -5.65 10.05
CA ALA A 199 -3.22 -6.31 8.84
C ALA A 199 -3.26 -7.84 8.98
N ILE A 200 -2.25 -8.45 9.59
CA ILE A 200 -2.24 -9.90 9.87
C ILE A 200 -3.34 -10.28 10.86
N ILE A 201 -3.54 -9.50 11.93
CA ILE A 201 -4.60 -9.76 12.92
C ILE A 201 -5.96 -9.61 12.27
N GLU A 202 -6.18 -8.60 11.44
CA GLU A 202 -7.41 -8.40 10.66
C GLU A 202 -7.69 -9.57 9.74
N TRP A 203 -6.66 -10.09 9.06
CA TRP A 203 -6.77 -11.27 8.21
C TRP A 203 -7.22 -12.51 8.99
N ILE A 204 -6.59 -12.77 10.15
CA ILE A 204 -6.92 -13.91 11.01
C ILE A 204 -8.36 -13.79 11.52
N VAL A 205 -8.74 -12.61 12.04
CA VAL A 205 -10.09 -12.37 12.58
C VAL A 205 -11.14 -12.44 11.47
N ALA A 206 -10.86 -11.91 10.30
CA ALA A 206 -11.74 -12.03 9.13
C ALA A 206 -11.91 -13.49 8.69
N ALA A 207 -10.80 -14.24 8.57
CA ALA A 207 -10.84 -15.64 8.17
C ALA A 207 -11.66 -16.50 9.15
N LEU A 208 -11.40 -16.35 10.45
CA LEU A 208 -12.14 -17.08 11.50
C LEU A 208 -13.59 -16.65 11.58
N GLY A 209 -13.86 -15.34 11.60
CA GLY A 209 -15.23 -14.83 11.74
C GLY A 209 -16.10 -15.18 10.55
N PHE A 210 -15.59 -15.08 9.33
CA PHE A 210 -16.33 -15.48 8.12
C PHE A 210 -16.50 -16.98 8.01
N TYR A 211 -15.50 -17.78 8.41
CA TYR A 211 -15.63 -19.22 8.51
C TYR A 211 -16.76 -19.63 9.49
N ILE A 212 -16.76 -19.09 10.70
CA ILE A 212 -17.80 -19.35 11.73
C ILE A 212 -19.16 -18.90 11.23
N SER A 213 -19.24 -17.80 10.47
CA SER A 213 -20.46 -17.29 9.90
C SER A 213 -21.01 -18.12 8.73
N GLY A 214 -20.25 -19.11 8.23
CA GLY A 214 -20.67 -19.98 7.10
C GLY A 214 -20.45 -19.33 5.74
N VAL A 215 -19.51 -18.40 5.61
CA VAL A 215 -19.15 -17.82 4.31
C VAL A 215 -18.22 -18.77 3.56
N GLU A 216 -18.65 -19.30 2.42
CA GLU A 216 -17.88 -20.29 1.66
C GLU A 216 -16.50 -19.79 1.20
N THR A 217 -16.42 -18.51 0.81
CA THR A 217 -15.18 -17.89 0.29
C THR A 217 -14.41 -17.11 1.36
N TYR A 218 -14.46 -17.55 2.61
CA TYR A 218 -13.92 -16.83 3.75
C TYR A 218 -12.42 -16.49 3.63
N ILE A 219 -11.58 -17.41 3.12
CA ILE A 219 -10.15 -17.17 2.92
C ILE A 219 -9.90 -16.09 1.87
N LEU A 220 -10.64 -16.13 0.75
CA LEU A 220 -10.54 -15.13 -0.29
C LEU A 220 -10.88 -13.74 0.25
N LEU A 221 -12.03 -13.63 0.94
CA LEU A 221 -12.50 -12.35 1.48
C LEU A 221 -11.60 -11.81 2.58
N ALA A 222 -11.09 -12.69 3.45
CA ALA A 222 -10.09 -12.32 4.44
C ALA A 222 -8.79 -11.82 3.77
N THR A 223 -8.36 -12.46 2.67
CA THR A 223 -7.17 -12.04 1.92
C THR A 223 -7.39 -10.67 1.25
N ILE A 224 -8.59 -10.41 0.75
CA ILE A 224 -8.96 -9.09 0.24
C ILE A 224 -8.93 -8.07 1.39
N ILE A 225 -9.47 -8.39 2.57
CA ILE A 225 -9.39 -7.52 3.76
C ILE A 225 -7.92 -7.23 4.10
N PHE A 226 -7.04 -8.22 4.10
CA PHE A 226 -5.60 -8.02 4.32
C PHE A 226 -4.99 -7.00 3.35
N LEU A 227 -5.32 -7.09 2.06
CA LEU A 227 -4.83 -6.14 1.06
C LEU A 227 -5.39 -4.71 1.29
N PHE A 228 -6.64 -4.61 1.71
CA PHE A 228 -7.26 -3.32 2.01
C PHE A 228 -6.92 -2.79 3.40
N ALA A 229 -6.44 -3.62 4.33
CA ALA A 229 -6.01 -3.23 5.67
C ALA A 229 -4.91 -2.15 5.68
N PHE A 230 -4.21 -1.99 4.56
CA PHE A 230 -3.24 -0.91 4.38
C PHE A 230 -3.88 0.48 4.19
N ILE A 231 -5.20 0.57 3.97
CA ILE A 231 -5.96 1.82 3.88
C ILE A 231 -6.68 2.07 5.21
N PRO A 232 -6.14 2.91 6.12
CA PRO A 232 -6.72 3.09 7.44
C PRO A 232 -8.13 3.68 7.42
N GLY A 233 -8.96 3.20 8.32
CA GLY A 233 -10.31 3.72 8.59
C GLY A 233 -11.40 3.18 7.68
N LEU A 234 -11.13 2.96 6.40
CA LEU A 234 -12.12 2.49 5.43
C LEU A 234 -11.78 1.14 4.80
N GLY A 235 -10.51 0.72 4.86
CA GLY A 235 -10.02 -0.43 4.12
C GLY A 235 -10.82 -1.71 4.34
N PRO A 236 -10.89 -2.27 5.52
CA PRO A 236 -11.67 -3.48 5.80
C PRO A 236 -13.17 -3.31 5.55
N ALA A 237 -13.72 -2.11 5.83
CA ALA A 237 -15.15 -1.82 5.68
C ALA A 237 -15.63 -1.89 4.23
N ILE A 238 -14.78 -1.48 3.27
CA ILE A 238 -15.06 -1.57 1.83
C ILE A 238 -15.34 -3.03 1.42
N VAL A 239 -14.77 -3.99 2.15
CA VAL A 239 -14.92 -5.43 1.85
C VAL A 239 -16.10 -6.03 2.60
N TRP A 240 -16.10 -5.96 3.94
CA TRP A 240 -17.11 -6.67 4.72
C TRP A 240 -18.51 -6.07 4.62
N ALA A 241 -18.64 -4.73 4.46
CA ALA A 241 -19.97 -4.13 4.45
C ALA A 241 -20.81 -4.52 3.20
N PRO A 242 -20.29 -4.50 1.96
CA PRO A 242 -21.00 -5.03 0.81
C PRO A 242 -21.37 -6.51 0.96
N ILE A 243 -20.48 -7.33 1.54
CA ILE A 243 -20.74 -8.76 1.74
C ILE A 243 -21.93 -8.97 2.70
N ALA A 244 -21.95 -8.23 3.82
CA ALA A 244 -23.07 -8.28 4.76
C ALA A 244 -24.39 -7.90 4.07
N LEU A 245 -24.39 -6.86 3.22
CA LEU A 245 -25.56 -6.44 2.45
C LEU A 245 -26.00 -7.50 1.42
N ILE A 246 -25.07 -8.17 0.76
CA ILE A 246 -25.36 -9.26 -0.20
C ILE A 246 -26.05 -10.43 0.53
N TYR A 247 -25.56 -10.86 1.69
CA TYR A 247 -26.21 -11.92 2.46
C TYR A 247 -27.55 -11.49 3.04
N LEU A 248 -27.69 -10.22 3.42
CA LEU A 248 -28.96 -9.64 3.85
C LEU A 248 -30.00 -9.67 2.71
N SER A 249 -29.63 -9.30 1.50
CA SER A 249 -30.51 -9.33 0.32
C SER A 249 -30.93 -10.75 -0.07
N LYS A 250 -30.07 -11.75 0.20
CA LYS A 250 -30.39 -13.18 0.03
C LYS A 250 -31.23 -13.75 1.18
N GLN A 251 -31.70 -12.93 2.11
CA GLN A 251 -32.48 -13.33 3.30
C GLN A 251 -31.71 -14.30 4.22
N ASN A 252 -30.41 -14.40 4.08
CA ASN A 252 -29.55 -15.20 4.96
C ASN A 252 -29.08 -14.34 6.16
N TYR A 253 -30.01 -14.08 7.06
CA TYR A 253 -29.83 -13.14 8.17
C TYR A 253 -28.72 -13.57 9.15
N LEU A 254 -28.55 -14.89 9.37
CA LEU A 254 -27.51 -15.39 10.28
C LEU A 254 -26.11 -15.13 9.75
N VAL A 255 -25.86 -15.41 8.48
CA VAL A 255 -24.57 -15.13 7.83
C VAL A 255 -24.34 -13.63 7.76
N ALA A 256 -25.37 -12.85 7.36
CA ALA A 256 -25.27 -11.39 7.32
C ALA A 256 -24.87 -10.79 8.69
N LEU A 257 -25.51 -11.25 9.76
CA LEU A 257 -25.21 -10.83 11.13
C LEU A 257 -23.78 -11.23 11.55
N GLY A 258 -23.36 -12.45 11.24
CA GLY A 258 -22.01 -12.93 11.54
C GLY A 258 -20.92 -12.12 10.82
N VAL A 259 -21.11 -11.82 9.52
CA VAL A 259 -20.23 -10.95 8.74
C VAL A 259 -20.19 -9.53 9.32
N PHE A 260 -21.35 -8.99 9.69
CA PHE A 260 -21.46 -7.66 10.28
C PHE A 260 -20.73 -7.58 11.64
N ILE A 261 -20.93 -8.55 12.53
CA ILE A 261 -20.24 -8.60 13.83
C ILE A 261 -18.73 -8.70 13.62
N THR A 262 -18.28 -9.58 12.73
CA THR A 262 -16.85 -9.72 12.40
C THR A 262 -16.29 -8.41 11.86
N GLY A 263 -17.00 -7.77 10.95
CA GLY A 263 -16.62 -6.48 10.40
C GLY A 263 -16.52 -5.36 11.43
N MET A 264 -17.45 -5.33 12.40
CA MET A 264 -17.43 -4.39 13.53
C MET A 264 -16.23 -4.64 14.45
N ILE A 265 -15.89 -5.89 14.75
CA ILE A 265 -14.70 -6.26 15.53
C ILE A 265 -13.44 -5.76 14.83
N ILE A 266 -13.34 -5.96 13.50
CA ILE A 266 -12.20 -5.50 12.72
C ILE A 266 -12.13 -3.98 12.72
N SER A 267 -13.22 -3.29 12.37
CA SER A 267 -13.21 -1.84 12.18
C SER A 267 -13.06 -1.07 13.51
N PHE A 268 -13.72 -1.49 14.59
CA PHE A 268 -13.65 -0.80 15.88
C PHE A 268 -12.60 -1.40 16.81
N GLY A 269 -12.53 -2.73 16.93
CA GLY A 269 -11.60 -3.38 17.84
C GLY A 269 -10.16 -3.31 17.36
N ILE A 270 -9.90 -3.68 16.12
CA ILE A 270 -8.54 -3.76 15.59
C ILE A 270 -8.11 -2.43 15.00
N GLU A 271 -8.87 -1.89 14.07
CA GLU A 271 -8.51 -0.69 13.33
C GLU A 271 -8.46 0.55 14.25
N LEU A 272 -9.53 0.80 15.00
CA LEU A 272 -9.60 2.01 15.81
C LEU A 272 -8.82 1.88 17.14
N VAL A 273 -8.92 0.74 17.85
CA VAL A 273 -8.32 0.60 19.18
C VAL A 273 -6.91 0.02 19.09
N LEU A 274 -6.73 -1.16 18.48
CA LEU A 274 -5.43 -1.84 18.49
C LEU A 274 -4.40 -1.10 17.65
N ARG A 275 -4.75 -0.68 16.42
CA ARG A 275 -3.86 0.07 15.55
C ARG A 275 -3.43 1.39 16.19
N THR A 276 -4.36 2.11 16.80
CA THR A 276 -4.06 3.37 17.50
C THR A 276 -3.10 3.16 18.67
N LYS A 277 -3.27 2.09 19.46
CA LYS A 277 -2.33 1.73 20.54
C LYS A 277 -0.95 1.36 20.00
N LEU A 278 -0.87 0.56 18.94
CA LEU A 278 0.41 0.11 18.38
C LEU A 278 1.20 1.23 17.71
N ILE A 279 0.52 2.16 17.05
CA ILE A 279 1.14 3.25 16.29
C ILE A 279 1.15 4.55 17.08
N GLY A 280 0.06 4.86 17.82
CA GLY A 280 -0.27 6.18 18.34
C GLY A 280 0.39 6.61 19.65
N GLU A 281 0.71 5.70 20.58
CA GLU A 281 1.23 6.08 21.92
C GLU A 281 2.64 6.68 21.94
N SER A 282 3.28 6.83 20.81
CA SER A 282 4.67 7.32 20.73
C SER A 282 4.93 8.35 19.65
N SER A 283 3.99 8.69 18.82
CA SER A 283 4.17 9.77 17.85
C SER A 283 3.52 11.02 18.43
N SER A 284 4.35 12.03 18.71
CA SER A 284 3.91 13.41 18.95
C SER A 284 3.18 14.01 17.72
N ILE A 285 2.73 13.16 16.79
CA ILE A 285 2.12 13.56 15.53
C ILE A 285 0.62 13.72 15.76
N HIS A 286 0.10 14.90 15.47
CA HIS A 286 -1.33 15.17 15.53
C HIS A 286 -2.12 14.21 14.59
N PRO A 287 -3.27 13.64 14.99
CA PRO A 287 -4.05 12.72 14.16
C PRO A 287 -4.41 13.26 12.77
N LEU A 288 -4.65 14.57 12.65
CA LEU A 288 -4.91 15.23 11.36
C LEU A 288 -3.71 15.12 10.41
N VAL A 289 -2.49 15.31 10.91
CA VAL A 289 -1.26 15.19 10.11
C VAL A 289 -1.09 13.76 9.61
N MET A 290 -1.42 12.79 10.46
CA MET A 290 -1.37 11.39 10.09
C MET A 290 -2.39 11.06 8.98
N LEU A 291 -3.63 11.56 9.11
CA LEU A 291 -4.67 11.39 8.10
C LEU A 291 -4.27 12.03 6.76
N LEU A 292 -3.83 13.30 6.79
CA LEU A 292 -3.36 14.00 5.58
C LEU A 292 -2.15 13.30 4.95
N GLY A 293 -1.23 12.81 5.79
CA GLY A 293 -0.08 12.04 5.34
C GLY A 293 -0.50 10.77 4.60
N ILE A 294 -1.46 10.02 5.15
CA ILE A 294 -1.96 8.80 4.53
C ILE A 294 -2.64 9.09 3.20
N LEU A 295 -3.62 10.00 3.18
CA LEU A 295 -4.38 10.33 1.96
C LEU A 295 -3.49 10.94 0.87
N GLY A 296 -2.69 11.94 1.23
CA GLY A 296 -1.73 12.56 0.31
C GLY A 296 -0.63 11.60 -0.12
N GLY A 297 -0.14 10.77 0.80
CA GLY A 297 0.85 9.75 0.52
C GLY A 297 0.36 8.71 -0.49
N ILE A 298 -0.84 8.17 -0.31
CA ILE A 298 -1.45 7.22 -1.24
C ILE A 298 -1.63 7.85 -2.63
N SER A 299 -2.06 9.11 -2.69
CA SER A 299 -2.22 9.83 -3.94
C SER A 299 -0.90 10.02 -4.70
N LEU A 300 0.20 10.28 -3.98
CA LEU A 300 1.52 10.57 -4.58
C LEU A 300 2.36 9.31 -4.83
N PHE A 301 2.32 8.34 -3.91
CA PHE A 301 3.23 7.19 -3.87
C PHE A 301 2.51 5.84 -3.99
N GLY A 302 1.20 5.84 -4.29
CA GLY A 302 0.40 4.62 -4.37
C GLY A 302 0.32 3.91 -3.01
N ILE A 303 0.21 2.56 -3.04
CA ILE A 303 -0.03 1.75 -1.85
C ILE A 303 1.03 1.96 -0.75
N PHE A 304 2.29 2.20 -1.09
CA PHE A 304 3.32 2.46 -0.09
C PHE A 304 3.24 3.87 0.52
N GLY A 305 2.48 4.77 -0.11
CA GLY A 305 2.28 6.14 0.36
C GLY A 305 1.61 6.22 1.73
N PHE A 306 0.85 5.18 2.14
CA PHE A 306 0.25 5.15 3.49
C PHE A 306 1.30 5.08 4.61
N ILE A 307 2.48 4.53 4.36
CA ILE A 307 3.62 4.54 5.29
C ILE A 307 4.43 5.84 5.13
N ILE A 308 4.73 6.20 3.89
CA ILE A 308 5.66 7.28 3.56
C ILE A 308 5.06 8.64 3.84
N GLY A 309 3.78 8.83 3.52
CA GLY A 309 3.11 10.11 3.69
C GLY A 309 3.15 10.61 5.13
N PRO A 310 2.68 9.82 6.12
CA PRO A 310 2.81 10.18 7.53
C PRO A 310 4.25 10.42 7.98
N LEU A 311 5.21 9.63 7.49
CA LEU A 311 6.62 9.81 7.82
C LEU A 311 7.16 11.14 7.29
N ILE A 312 6.88 11.47 6.03
CA ILE A 312 7.31 12.75 5.43
C ILE A 312 6.73 13.93 6.21
N LEU A 313 5.42 13.92 6.51
CA LEU A 313 4.80 15.02 7.25
C LEU A 313 5.31 15.11 8.69
N ALA A 314 5.51 13.97 9.35
CA ALA A 314 6.08 13.92 10.70
C ALA A 314 7.47 14.57 10.75
N TYR A 315 8.31 14.23 9.77
CA TYR A 315 9.67 14.79 9.71
C TYR A 315 9.69 16.24 9.29
N ALA A 316 8.82 16.66 8.35
CA ALA A 316 8.68 18.06 7.97
C ALA A 316 8.28 18.92 9.17
N LEU A 317 7.29 18.49 9.97
CA LEU A 317 6.90 19.19 11.20
C LEU A 317 8.03 19.25 12.23
N LYS A 318 8.74 18.13 12.41
CA LYS A 318 9.87 18.07 13.34
C LYS A 318 11.01 19.03 12.93
N LEU A 319 11.29 19.13 11.62
CA LEU A 319 12.24 20.10 11.09
C LEU A 319 11.85 21.54 11.45
N VAL A 320 10.54 21.87 11.31
CA VAL A 320 10.02 23.20 11.65
C VAL A 320 10.13 23.45 13.16
N GLU A 321 9.75 22.49 14.01
CA GLU A 321 9.85 22.63 15.48
C GLU A 321 11.29 22.82 15.97
N GLU A 322 12.24 22.07 15.41
CA GLU A 322 13.66 22.22 15.79
C GLU A 322 14.25 23.55 15.29
N SER A 323 13.85 24.00 14.08
CA SER A 323 14.25 25.31 13.55
C SER A 323 13.76 26.48 14.39
N ILE A 324 12.61 26.35 15.07
CA ILE A 324 12.07 27.37 15.97
C ILE A 324 12.78 27.36 17.32
N LYS A 325 13.18 26.18 17.82
CA LYS A 325 13.90 26.06 19.11
C LYS A 325 15.36 26.50 19.05
N ASP A 326 15.94 26.56 17.86
CA ASP A 326 17.32 27.01 17.63
C ASP A 326 17.44 28.54 17.44
N LYS A 327 16.30 29.26 17.43
CA LYS A 327 16.24 30.74 17.50
C LYS A 327 16.02 31.20 18.92
#